data_f53de43961b92c3426f1605d86fe48de
#
_entry.id   f53de43961b92c3426f1605d86fe48de
#
_cell.length_a   1.000
_cell.length_b   1.000
_cell.length_c   1.000
_cell.angle_alpha   90.00
_cell.angle_beta   90.00
_cell.angle_gamma   90.00
#
_symmetry.space_group_name_H-M   'P 1'
#
loop_
_entity.id
_entity.type
_entity.pdbx_description
1 polymer ?
#
loop_
_entity_poly.entity_id
_entity_poly.type
_entity_poly.pdbx_seq_one_letter_code
_entity_poly.pdbx_strand_id
1 'polypeptide(L)'
;MEPFRNKNEGANIPLLILVIGLVLVQTTSAFACRLKIVLAMDISASVDAKEDQLQRQGMARALLDEQVTSAFFASSDPVALAVIEWNGPTEQNIISNWRMVYDLSDLHHISTTISNSIRGSDLPKTAMGEALLFSKNLLDAGPNCASSKIDLSADGSNNSGPSPFEIYSQYFPNDIQVNGLAINAAEFEAELHLIEYFKTDVIRGEEAFLIIAEGFEDFERAMREKFMMEIYPN
;
A
#
# COMPACT_ATOMS: atom_id res chain seq x y z
N MET A 1 -67.39 -67.48 39.60
CA MET A 1 -67.33 -66.31 38.68
C MET A 1 -66.32 -65.33 39.17
N GLU A 2 -65.09 -65.42 38.60
CA GLU A 2 -63.99 -64.49 38.93
C GLU A 2 -63.92 -63.38 37.89
N PRO A 3 -63.65 -62.14 38.29
CA PRO A 3 -63.51 -61.09 37.33
C PRO A 3 -62.05 -60.94 36.90
N PHE A 4 -61.85 -60.81 35.61
CA PHE A 4 -60.58 -60.56 34.93
C PHE A 4 -59.89 -59.27 35.43
N ARG A 5 -58.65 -59.41 35.80
CA ARG A 5 -57.72 -58.29 36.18
C ARG A 5 -56.90 -57.87 34.97
N ASN A 6 -57.21 -56.72 34.49
CA ASN A 6 -56.49 -56.11 33.36
C ASN A 6 -55.22 -55.44 33.90
N LYS A 7 -54.01 -55.92 33.49
CA LYS A 7 -52.73 -55.28 33.75
C LYS A 7 -52.37 -54.39 32.55
N ASN A 8 -52.46 -53.09 32.73
CA ASN A 8 -51.83 -52.12 31.84
C ASN A 8 -50.35 -51.96 32.28
N GLU A 9 -49.42 -52.55 31.54
CA GLU A 9 -48.01 -52.26 31.64
C GLU A 9 -47.69 -51.05 30.77
N GLY A 10 -47.50 -49.86 31.39
CA GLY A 10 -47.00 -48.68 30.73
C GLY A 10 -45.53 -48.80 30.40
N ALA A 11 -45.19 -48.88 29.12
CA ALA A 11 -43.82 -48.84 28.63
C ALA A 11 -43.26 -47.38 28.75
N ASN A 12 -42.35 -47.17 29.70
CA ASN A 12 -41.55 -45.95 29.79
C ASN A 12 -40.50 -45.97 28.69
N ILE A 13 -40.72 -45.19 27.66
CA ILE A 13 -39.68 -44.91 26.65
C ILE A 13 -38.83 -43.75 27.16
N PRO A 14 -37.51 -43.93 27.39
CA PRO A 14 -36.65 -42.82 27.79
C PRO A 14 -36.47 -41.87 26.59
N LEU A 15 -36.87 -40.64 26.76
CA LEU A 15 -36.67 -39.55 25.82
C LEU A 15 -35.14 -39.21 25.77
N LEU A 16 -34.46 -39.75 24.77
CA LEU A 16 -33.06 -39.47 24.49
C LEU A 16 -32.96 -38.04 23.87
N ILE A 17 -32.65 -37.03 24.68
CA ILE A 17 -32.40 -35.65 24.20
C ILE A 17 -31.06 -35.64 23.50
N LEU A 18 -31.06 -35.66 22.17
CA LEU A 18 -29.89 -35.47 21.33
C LEU A 18 -29.51 -33.96 21.33
N VAL A 19 -28.56 -33.55 22.18
CA VAL A 19 -28.01 -32.21 22.16
C VAL A 19 -27.05 -32.12 20.98
N ILE A 20 -27.50 -31.62 19.84
CA ILE A 20 -26.67 -31.27 18.70
C ILE A 20 -25.95 -29.97 19.07
N GLY A 21 -24.70 -30.08 19.52
CA GLY A 21 -23.81 -28.93 19.70
C GLY A 21 -23.50 -28.29 18.36
N LEU A 22 -24.09 -27.12 18.08
CA LEU A 22 -23.75 -26.30 16.92
C LEU A 22 -22.36 -25.71 17.14
N VAL A 23 -21.33 -26.34 16.60
CA VAL A 23 -19.98 -25.78 16.56
C VAL A 23 -19.98 -24.64 15.55
N LEU A 24 -20.07 -23.41 16.04
CA LEU A 24 -19.81 -22.21 15.23
C LEU A 24 -18.33 -22.20 14.84
N VAL A 25 -18.01 -22.72 13.66
CA VAL A 25 -16.70 -22.53 13.04
C VAL A 25 -16.62 -21.05 12.67
N GLN A 26 -15.97 -20.26 13.50
CA GLN A 26 -15.58 -18.90 13.14
C GLN A 26 -14.50 -19.02 12.07
N THR A 27 -14.85 -18.78 10.82
CA THR A 27 -13.89 -18.60 9.74
C THR A 27 -13.20 -17.26 9.97
N THR A 28 -12.05 -17.29 10.64
CA THR A 28 -11.15 -16.14 10.63
C THR A 28 -10.65 -16.00 9.21
N SER A 29 -10.97 -14.90 8.54
CA SER A 29 -10.37 -14.57 7.25
C SER A 29 -8.87 -14.42 7.47
N ALA A 30 -8.09 -15.41 7.05
CA ALA A 30 -6.65 -15.29 7.08
C ALA A 30 -6.24 -14.24 6.04
N PHE A 31 -5.40 -13.28 6.44
CA PHE A 31 -4.79 -12.36 5.51
C PHE A 31 -3.82 -13.11 4.59
N ALA A 32 -3.77 -12.72 3.32
CA ALA A 32 -2.83 -13.30 2.37
C ALA A 32 -1.41 -12.75 2.54
N CYS A 33 -1.28 -11.60 3.22
CA CYS A 33 -0.05 -10.85 3.41
C CYS A 33 -0.15 -9.93 4.65
N ARG A 34 0.99 -9.57 5.22
CA ARG A 34 1.04 -8.62 6.34
C ARG A 34 0.84 -7.17 5.90
N LEU A 35 1.27 -6.82 4.68
CA LEU A 35 1.28 -5.46 4.19
C LEU A 35 1.12 -5.44 2.67
N LYS A 36 0.32 -4.49 2.16
CA LYS A 36 0.32 -4.10 0.75
C LYS A 36 0.67 -2.63 0.60
N ILE A 37 1.55 -2.31 -0.36
CA ILE A 37 2.02 -0.95 -0.62
C ILE A 37 1.84 -0.63 -2.10
N VAL A 38 1.27 0.53 -2.40
CA VAL A 38 1.33 1.17 -3.71
C VAL A 38 2.46 2.20 -3.69
N LEU A 39 3.49 2.01 -4.51
CA LEU A 39 4.55 2.97 -4.74
C LEU A 39 4.11 3.90 -5.89
N ALA A 40 3.88 5.18 -5.60
CA ALA A 40 3.34 6.16 -6.54
C ALA A 40 4.40 7.22 -6.86
N MET A 41 4.98 7.15 -8.07
CA MET A 41 6.10 7.96 -8.51
C MET A 41 5.63 9.11 -9.40
N ASP A 42 5.95 10.34 -9.03
CA ASP A 42 5.68 11.54 -9.82
C ASP A 42 6.56 11.57 -11.07
N ILE A 43 5.91 11.78 -12.21
CA ILE A 43 6.56 12.00 -13.50
C ILE A 43 6.04 13.31 -14.16
N SER A 44 5.63 14.29 -13.36
CA SER A 44 5.20 15.61 -13.87
C SER A 44 6.34 16.33 -14.61
N ALA A 45 6.02 17.41 -15.33
CA ALA A 45 7.01 18.05 -16.20
C ALA A 45 8.15 18.75 -15.47
N SER A 46 8.07 18.94 -14.16
CA SER A 46 9.19 19.38 -13.32
C SER A 46 10.32 18.34 -13.26
N VAL A 47 9.98 17.05 -13.42
CA VAL A 47 10.93 15.95 -13.49
C VAL A 47 11.47 15.83 -14.91
N ASP A 48 12.74 16.13 -15.15
CA ASP A 48 13.35 15.96 -16.46
C ASP A 48 13.68 14.48 -16.78
N ALA A 49 14.17 14.21 -18.00
CA ALA A 49 14.44 12.83 -18.42
C ALA A 49 15.59 12.18 -17.62
N LYS A 50 16.56 12.95 -17.16
CA LYS A 50 17.67 12.46 -16.30
C LYS A 50 17.14 12.16 -14.89
N GLU A 51 16.32 13.02 -14.37
CA GLU A 51 15.69 12.92 -13.07
C GLU A 51 14.72 11.73 -12.99
N ASP A 52 13.89 11.53 -14.01
CA ASP A 52 13.06 10.32 -14.15
C ASP A 52 13.90 9.05 -14.15
N GLN A 53 15.03 9.06 -14.86
CA GLN A 53 15.95 7.93 -14.83
C GLN A 53 16.54 7.70 -13.44
N LEU A 54 16.94 8.76 -12.73
CA LEU A 54 17.45 8.67 -11.36
C LEU A 54 16.42 8.10 -10.39
N GLN A 55 15.16 8.53 -10.48
CA GLN A 55 14.05 7.96 -9.70
C GLN A 55 13.88 6.47 -9.95
N ARG A 56 13.70 6.06 -11.22
CA ARG A 56 13.49 4.65 -11.58
C ARG A 56 14.64 3.77 -11.14
N GLN A 57 15.87 4.19 -11.44
CA GLN A 57 17.06 3.44 -11.05
C GLN A 57 17.27 3.45 -9.53
N GLY A 58 17.00 4.58 -8.87
CA GLY A 58 17.10 4.70 -7.41
C GLY A 58 16.11 3.79 -6.68
N MET A 59 14.84 3.79 -7.09
CA MET A 59 13.81 2.89 -6.54
C MET A 59 14.18 1.42 -6.76
N ALA A 60 14.60 1.08 -7.99
CA ALA A 60 14.99 -0.28 -8.34
C ALA A 60 16.18 -0.80 -7.52
N ARG A 61 17.19 0.05 -7.28
CA ARG A 61 18.34 -0.32 -6.44
C ARG A 61 18.00 -0.37 -4.96
N ALA A 62 17.19 0.58 -4.46
CA ALA A 62 16.74 0.58 -3.07
C ALA A 62 15.97 -0.70 -2.69
N LEU A 63 15.14 -1.25 -3.61
CA LEU A 63 14.45 -2.53 -3.40
C LEU A 63 15.40 -3.72 -3.22
N LEU A 64 16.60 -3.66 -3.78
CA LEU A 64 17.59 -4.74 -3.72
C LEU A 64 18.70 -4.47 -2.69
N ASP A 65 18.61 -3.39 -1.93
CA ASP A 65 19.52 -3.12 -0.81
C ASP A 65 19.43 -4.25 0.23
N GLU A 66 20.58 -4.63 0.82
CA GLU A 66 20.67 -5.75 1.75
C GLU A 66 19.80 -5.56 2.99
N GLN A 67 19.70 -4.34 3.53
CA GLN A 67 18.87 -4.06 4.69
C GLN A 67 17.38 -4.11 4.34
N VAL A 68 17.01 -3.58 3.16
CA VAL A 68 15.63 -3.58 2.66
C VAL A 68 15.19 -5.02 2.37
N THR A 69 16.00 -5.82 1.68
CA THR A 69 15.70 -7.23 1.44
C THR A 69 15.56 -8.01 2.74
N SER A 70 16.42 -7.75 3.73
CA SER A 70 16.31 -8.35 5.06
C SER A 70 15.00 -7.98 5.76
N ALA A 71 14.51 -6.75 5.61
CA ALA A 71 13.23 -6.31 6.16
C ALA A 71 12.03 -7.00 5.49
N PHE A 72 12.08 -7.21 4.18
CA PHE A 72 11.04 -7.98 3.46
C PHE A 72 10.90 -9.40 4.02
N PHE A 73 12.01 -10.06 4.33
CA PHE A 73 12.04 -11.46 4.76
C PHE A 73 12.16 -11.65 6.28
N ALA A 74 12.02 -10.56 7.07
CA ALA A 74 12.01 -10.63 8.53
C ALA A 74 10.77 -11.33 9.11
N SER A 75 9.71 -11.50 8.32
CA SER A 75 8.47 -12.21 8.66
C SER A 75 8.16 -13.26 7.60
N SER A 76 7.51 -14.37 8.01
CA SER A 76 6.97 -15.38 7.08
C SER A 76 5.80 -14.85 6.24
N ASP A 77 5.10 -13.82 6.73
CA ASP A 77 3.97 -13.23 6.02
C ASP A 77 4.48 -12.24 4.96
N PRO A 78 4.15 -12.45 3.68
CA PRO A 78 4.71 -11.66 2.60
C PRO A 78 4.23 -10.21 2.60
N VAL A 79 4.95 -9.37 1.86
CA VAL A 79 4.52 -8.02 1.47
C VAL A 79 4.06 -8.07 0.01
N ALA A 80 2.99 -7.35 -0.31
CA ALA A 80 2.55 -7.15 -1.69
C ALA A 80 2.93 -5.75 -2.16
N LEU A 81 3.52 -5.63 -3.34
CA LEU A 81 3.88 -4.37 -3.96
C LEU A 81 3.15 -4.16 -5.29
N ALA A 82 2.69 -2.94 -5.52
CA ALA A 82 2.34 -2.41 -6.83
C ALA A 82 3.07 -1.09 -7.05
N VAL A 83 3.41 -0.77 -8.29
CA VAL A 83 4.14 0.44 -8.65
C VAL A 83 3.38 1.17 -9.73
N ILE A 84 3.14 2.45 -9.52
CA ILE A 84 2.51 3.34 -10.50
C ILE A 84 3.40 4.56 -10.76
N GLU A 85 3.21 5.17 -11.92
CA GLU A 85 3.66 6.51 -12.22
C GLU A 85 2.44 7.41 -12.44
N TRP A 86 2.58 8.69 -12.15
CA TRP A 86 1.48 9.64 -12.26
C TRP A 86 1.95 11.06 -12.58
N ASN A 87 1.07 11.85 -13.23
CA ASN A 87 1.26 13.30 -13.43
C ASN A 87 -0.09 14.05 -13.45
N GLY A 88 -0.76 14.15 -14.58
CA GLY A 88 -2.04 14.83 -14.74
C GLY A 88 -3.26 14.05 -14.21
N PRO A 89 -4.46 14.65 -14.29
CA PRO A 89 -5.68 14.07 -13.68
C PRO A 89 -6.10 12.70 -14.26
N THR A 90 -5.72 12.38 -15.48
CA THR A 90 -6.09 11.13 -16.17
C THR A 90 -4.89 10.26 -16.53
N GLU A 91 -3.71 10.64 -16.09
CA GLU A 91 -2.44 9.99 -16.43
C GLU A 91 -1.83 9.31 -15.22
N GLN A 92 -2.43 8.21 -14.81
CA GLN A 92 -1.88 7.25 -13.86
C GLN A 92 -1.67 5.92 -14.57
N ASN A 93 -0.44 5.45 -14.61
CA ASN A 93 -0.06 4.20 -15.28
C ASN A 93 0.52 3.19 -14.29
N ILE A 94 0.12 1.93 -14.42
CA ILE A 94 0.71 0.84 -13.64
C ILE A 94 2.02 0.42 -14.29
N ILE A 95 3.14 0.63 -13.61
CA ILE A 95 4.47 0.11 -14.00
C ILE A 95 4.57 -1.36 -13.64
N SER A 96 4.22 -1.74 -12.41
CA SER A 96 4.18 -3.11 -11.93
C SER A 96 2.86 -3.36 -11.21
N ASN A 97 2.09 -4.32 -11.69
CA ASN A 97 0.87 -4.74 -11.02
C ASN A 97 1.22 -5.49 -9.72
N TRP A 98 0.22 -5.76 -8.87
CA TRP A 98 0.40 -6.46 -7.62
C TRP A 98 1.28 -7.70 -7.76
N ARG A 99 2.36 -7.73 -6.98
CA ARG A 99 3.22 -8.90 -6.80
C ARG A 99 3.43 -9.17 -5.33
N MET A 100 3.14 -10.41 -4.96
CA MET A 100 3.49 -10.92 -3.63
C MET A 100 5.00 -11.20 -3.60
N VAL A 101 5.68 -10.67 -2.59
CA VAL A 101 7.12 -10.83 -2.41
C VAL A 101 7.36 -11.99 -1.45
N TYR A 102 7.64 -13.17 -1.99
CA TYR A 102 7.96 -14.37 -1.23
C TYR A 102 9.46 -14.61 -1.10
N ASP A 103 10.21 -14.19 -2.12
CA ASP A 103 11.66 -14.38 -2.18
C ASP A 103 12.37 -13.25 -2.96
N LEU A 104 13.70 -13.33 -3.00
CA LEU A 104 14.53 -12.34 -3.66
C LEU A 104 14.25 -12.23 -5.18
N SER A 105 13.79 -13.31 -5.81
CA SER A 105 13.47 -13.28 -7.25
C SER A 105 12.27 -12.38 -7.56
N ASP A 106 11.30 -12.27 -6.63
CA ASP A 106 10.18 -11.35 -6.77
C ASP A 106 10.64 -9.89 -6.70
N LEU A 107 11.55 -9.55 -5.77
CA LEU A 107 12.15 -8.21 -5.71
C LEU A 107 12.97 -7.90 -6.96
N HIS A 108 13.76 -8.85 -7.47
CA HIS A 108 14.48 -8.68 -8.72
C HIS A 108 13.54 -8.44 -9.91
N HIS A 109 12.41 -9.13 -9.95
CA HIS A 109 11.43 -8.91 -11.02
C HIS A 109 10.84 -7.50 -10.95
N ILE A 110 10.42 -7.04 -9.76
CA ILE A 110 9.87 -5.68 -9.58
C ILE A 110 10.94 -4.63 -9.94
N SER A 111 12.14 -4.77 -9.38
CA SER A 111 13.27 -3.88 -9.65
C SER A 111 13.58 -3.77 -11.14
N THR A 112 13.67 -4.91 -11.85
CA THR A 112 13.89 -4.95 -13.29
C THR A 112 12.75 -4.32 -14.07
N THR A 113 11.50 -4.53 -13.64
CA THR A 113 10.32 -3.92 -14.26
C THR A 113 10.36 -2.40 -14.15
N ILE A 114 10.71 -1.87 -12.96
CA ILE A 114 10.84 -0.42 -12.74
C ILE A 114 11.98 0.16 -13.58
N SER A 115 13.17 -0.42 -13.47
CA SER A 115 14.38 0.11 -14.14
C SER A 115 14.29 0.10 -15.67
N ASN A 116 13.52 -0.81 -16.25
CA ASN A 116 13.28 -0.91 -17.69
C ASN A 116 12.00 -0.23 -18.16
N SER A 117 11.20 0.32 -17.25
CA SER A 117 9.98 1.03 -17.63
C SER A 117 10.31 2.34 -18.36
N ILE A 118 9.45 2.69 -19.28
CA ILE A 118 9.58 3.93 -20.05
C ILE A 118 8.54 4.90 -19.48
N ARG A 119 8.98 6.13 -19.21
CA ARG A 119 8.11 7.22 -18.78
C ARG A 119 6.92 7.37 -19.72
N GLY A 120 5.73 7.53 -19.14
CA GLY A 120 4.52 7.88 -19.87
C GLY A 120 4.55 9.30 -20.44
N SER A 121 3.42 10.00 -20.45
CA SER A 121 3.36 11.38 -20.93
C SER A 121 4.06 12.35 -19.95
N ASP A 122 4.61 13.42 -20.47
CA ASP A 122 5.27 14.50 -19.73
C ASP A 122 4.37 15.74 -19.59
N LEU A 123 3.13 15.57 -19.17
CA LEU A 123 2.21 16.69 -18.99
C LEU A 123 2.66 17.63 -17.86
N PRO A 124 2.55 18.96 -18.04
CA PRO A 124 3.00 19.94 -17.05
C PRO A 124 1.98 20.09 -15.91
N LYS A 125 1.61 18.97 -15.28
CA LYS A 125 0.59 18.95 -14.23
C LYS A 125 0.96 17.93 -13.17
N THR A 126 0.70 18.31 -11.92
CA THR A 126 0.90 17.51 -10.71
C THR A 126 -0.46 17.30 -10.08
N ALA A 127 -1.15 16.19 -10.42
CA ALA A 127 -2.48 15.86 -9.93
C ALA A 127 -2.39 14.84 -8.77
N MET A 128 -1.84 15.27 -7.66
CA MET A 128 -1.55 14.42 -6.51
C MET A 128 -2.80 13.80 -5.89
N GLY A 129 -3.91 14.54 -5.82
CA GLY A 129 -5.19 14.02 -5.34
C GLY A 129 -5.69 12.85 -6.20
N GLU A 130 -5.59 12.97 -7.53
CA GLU A 130 -5.97 11.88 -8.44
C GLU A 130 -5.03 10.67 -8.33
N ALA A 131 -3.74 10.90 -8.12
CA ALA A 131 -2.78 9.82 -7.86
C ALA A 131 -3.12 9.05 -6.57
N LEU A 132 -3.52 9.77 -5.52
CA LEU A 132 -3.98 9.19 -4.27
C LEU A 132 -5.27 8.39 -4.46
N LEU A 133 -6.25 8.92 -5.19
CA LEU A 133 -7.50 8.22 -5.48
C LEU A 133 -7.26 6.95 -6.31
N PHE A 134 -6.41 7.04 -7.32
CA PHE A 134 -6.02 5.89 -8.14
C PHE A 134 -5.31 4.82 -7.28
N SER A 135 -4.36 5.22 -6.45
CA SER A 135 -3.65 4.33 -5.53
C SER A 135 -4.59 3.65 -4.54
N LYS A 136 -5.55 4.39 -3.99
CA LYS A 136 -6.60 3.85 -3.11
C LYS A 136 -7.46 2.80 -3.82
N ASN A 137 -7.90 3.08 -5.05
CA ASN A 137 -8.68 2.12 -5.83
C ASN A 137 -7.86 0.87 -6.18
N LEU A 138 -6.56 1.02 -6.41
CA LEU A 138 -5.64 -0.10 -6.62
C LEU A 138 -5.47 -0.93 -5.33
N LEU A 139 -5.41 -0.29 -4.15
CA LEU A 139 -5.42 -0.99 -2.87
C LEU A 139 -6.71 -1.80 -2.68
N ASP A 140 -7.87 -1.23 -2.99
CA ASP A 140 -9.16 -1.93 -2.86
C ASP A 140 -9.25 -3.18 -3.76
N ALA A 141 -8.69 -3.09 -4.97
CA ALA A 141 -8.65 -4.20 -5.91
C ALA A 141 -7.51 -5.20 -5.64
N GLY A 142 -6.62 -4.88 -4.71
CA GLY A 142 -5.43 -5.67 -4.40
C GLY A 142 -5.68 -6.86 -3.46
N PRO A 143 -4.62 -7.57 -3.08
CA PRO A 143 -4.70 -8.70 -2.17
C PRO A 143 -5.23 -8.27 -0.79
N ASN A 144 -5.88 -9.20 -0.07
CA ASN A 144 -6.35 -8.97 1.29
C ASN A 144 -5.17 -9.09 2.27
N CYS A 145 -4.56 -7.96 2.65
CA CYS A 145 -3.45 -7.89 3.59
C CYS A 145 -3.89 -7.23 4.91
N ALA A 146 -3.13 -7.47 5.98
CA ALA A 146 -3.42 -6.92 7.30
C ALA A 146 -3.30 -5.38 7.35
N SER A 147 -2.39 -4.80 6.56
CA SER A 147 -2.17 -3.35 6.47
C SER A 147 -2.11 -2.87 5.02
N SER A 148 -2.46 -1.60 4.81
CA SER A 148 -2.49 -0.94 3.51
C SER A 148 -1.78 0.40 3.57
N LYS A 149 -0.80 0.63 2.68
CA LYS A 149 -0.04 1.87 2.62
C LYS A 149 0.05 2.41 1.18
N ILE A 150 0.12 3.71 1.06
CA ILE A 150 0.52 4.42 -0.15
C ILE A 150 1.84 5.12 0.15
N ASP A 151 2.82 4.89 -0.68
CA ASP A 151 4.10 5.57 -0.71
C ASP A 151 4.08 6.55 -1.87
N LEU A 152 3.97 7.84 -1.59
CA LEU A 152 3.85 8.87 -2.60
C LEU A 152 5.12 9.71 -2.66
N SER A 153 5.80 9.73 -3.81
CA SER A 153 6.95 10.58 -4.07
C SER A 153 6.61 11.69 -5.07
N ALA A 154 7.05 12.93 -4.79
CA ALA A 154 6.93 14.06 -5.70
C ALA A 154 7.97 15.16 -5.43
N ASP A 155 8.25 15.96 -6.47
CA ASP A 155 9.09 17.16 -6.42
C ASP A 155 8.28 18.48 -6.41
N GLY A 156 6.94 18.40 -6.42
CA GLY A 156 6.03 19.52 -6.46
C GLY A 156 4.73 19.31 -5.69
N SER A 157 4.04 20.39 -5.37
CA SER A 157 2.71 20.36 -4.77
C SER A 157 1.61 20.16 -5.82
N ASN A 158 0.41 19.74 -5.36
CA ASN A 158 -0.75 19.59 -6.24
C ASN A 158 -1.07 20.90 -6.97
N ASN A 159 -1.11 20.88 -8.29
CA ASN A 159 -1.45 22.04 -9.12
C ASN A 159 -2.60 21.76 -10.10
N SER A 160 -3.19 20.55 -10.06
CA SER A 160 -4.25 20.14 -10.97
C SER A 160 -5.18 19.10 -10.31
N GLY A 161 -6.46 19.19 -10.64
CA GLY A 161 -7.47 18.30 -10.04
C GLY A 161 -7.74 18.58 -8.55
N PRO A 162 -8.44 17.68 -7.85
CA PRO A 162 -8.74 17.83 -6.44
C PRO A 162 -7.47 17.77 -5.58
N SER A 163 -7.50 18.47 -4.45
CA SER A 163 -6.42 18.41 -3.45
C SER A 163 -6.41 17.05 -2.71
N PRO A 164 -5.28 16.65 -2.09
CA PRO A 164 -5.23 15.50 -1.20
C PRO A 164 -6.30 15.55 -0.11
N PHE A 165 -6.54 16.73 0.50
CA PHE A 165 -7.56 16.93 1.52
C PHE A 165 -8.97 16.60 1.02
N GLU A 166 -9.34 17.03 -0.18
CA GLU A 166 -10.65 16.72 -0.77
C GLU A 166 -10.81 15.23 -1.03
N ILE A 167 -9.77 14.56 -1.53
CA ILE A 167 -9.76 13.13 -1.76
C ILE A 167 -9.86 12.35 -0.44
N TYR A 168 -9.09 12.73 0.57
CA TYR A 168 -9.14 12.09 1.89
C TYR A 168 -10.52 12.20 2.54
N SER A 169 -11.13 13.38 2.47
CA SER A 169 -12.42 13.63 3.09
C SER A 169 -13.57 12.84 2.45
N GLN A 170 -13.46 12.49 1.18
CA GLN A 170 -14.54 11.86 0.41
C GLN A 170 -14.35 10.35 0.24
N TYR A 171 -13.11 9.87 0.12
CA TYR A 171 -12.85 8.51 -0.38
C TYR A 171 -11.98 7.64 0.53
N PHE A 172 -11.24 8.22 1.49
CA PHE A 172 -10.28 7.45 2.26
C PHE A 172 -10.85 6.96 3.61
N PRO A 173 -10.85 5.66 3.85
CA PRO A 173 -11.08 5.12 5.19
C PRO A 173 -9.88 5.45 6.11
N ASN A 174 -10.06 5.32 7.43
CA ASN A 174 -9.04 5.74 8.40
C ASN A 174 -7.84 4.80 8.51
N ASP A 175 -7.93 3.60 7.95
CA ASP A 175 -6.94 2.53 8.04
C ASP A 175 -5.90 2.52 6.91
N ILE A 176 -6.02 3.41 5.92
CA ILE A 176 -4.99 3.59 4.89
C ILE A 176 -4.00 4.66 5.35
N GLN A 177 -2.73 4.23 5.49
CA GLN A 177 -1.61 5.13 5.76
C GLN A 177 -1.02 5.66 4.46
N VAL A 178 -0.71 6.96 4.42
CA VAL A 178 -0.01 7.60 3.30
C VAL A 178 1.30 8.18 3.81
N ASN A 179 2.42 7.67 3.33
CA ASN A 179 3.76 8.17 3.60
C ASN A 179 4.26 8.99 2.41
N GLY A 180 5.07 9.99 2.69
CA GLY A 180 5.61 10.91 1.68
C GLY A 180 7.11 10.73 1.46
N LEU A 181 7.54 11.00 0.22
CA LEU A 181 8.91 11.32 -0.10
C LEU A 181 8.92 12.63 -0.90
N ALA A 182 9.38 13.70 -0.27
CA ALA A 182 9.56 14.99 -0.95
C ALA A 182 10.95 15.04 -1.58
N ILE A 183 10.99 15.28 -2.89
CA ILE A 183 12.25 15.45 -3.62
C ILE A 183 12.55 16.95 -3.66
N ASN A 184 13.52 17.34 -2.88
CA ASN A 184 13.89 18.73 -2.64
C ASN A 184 14.90 19.21 -3.70
N ALA A 185 14.42 19.42 -4.91
CA ALA A 185 15.26 19.76 -6.08
C ALA A 185 15.17 21.23 -6.51
N ALA A 186 14.35 22.05 -5.80
CA ALA A 186 14.07 23.44 -6.13
C ALA A 186 14.97 24.44 -5.36
N GLU A 187 14.79 25.74 -5.62
CA GLU A 187 15.41 26.79 -4.83
C GLU A 187 14.80 26.88 -3.42
N PHE A 188 15.58 27.25 -2.44
CA PHE A 188 15.35 27.17 -0.99
C PHE A 188 13.92 27.52 -0.49
N GLU A 189 13.29 28.57 -1.02
CA GLU A 189 11.93 28.97 -0.58
C GLU A 189 10.86 27.95 -1.05
N ALA A 190 10.97 27.46 -2.28
CA ALA A 190 10.06 26.46 -2.84
C ALA A 190 10.19 25.11 -2.13
N GLU A 191 11.39 24.75 -1.70
CA GLU A 191 11.70 23.56 -0.93
C GLU A 191 11.00 23.53 0.43
N LEU A 192 11.05 24.63 1.17
CA LEU A 192 10.36 24.74 2.46
C LEU A 192 8.84 24.61 2.31
N HIS A 193 8.27 25.17 1.24
CA HIS A 193 6.86 25.04 0.94
C HIS A 193 6.45 23.61 0.62
N LEU A 194 7.26 22.86 -0.14
CA LEU A 194 6.97 21.47 -0.47
C LEU A 194 6.97 20.57 0.77
N ILE A 195 7.97 20.72 1.64
CA ILE A 195 8.09 19.95 2.89
C ILE A 195 6.87 20.21 3.80
N GLU A 196 6.48 21.49 3.95
CA GLU A 196 5.32 21.85 4.76
C GLU A 196 4.03 21.30 4.15
N TYR A 197 3.88 21.43 2.83
CA TYR A 197 2.74 20.88 2.10
C TYR A 197 2.60 19.36 2.30
N PHE A 198 3.70 18.61 2.20
CA PHE A 198 3.66 17.17 2.49
C PHE A 198 3.21 16.88 3.92
N LYS A 199 3.70 17.64 4.90
CA LYS A 199 3.38 17.42 6.32
C LYS A 199 1.92 17.75 6.65
N THR A 200 1.34 18.77 6.00
CA THR A 200 0.00 19.25 6.33
C THR A 200 -1.09 18.62 5.49
N ASP A 201 -0.81 18.34 4.21
CA ASP A 201 -1.84 17.99 3.23
C ASP A 201 -1.70 16.57 2.67
N VAL A 202 -0.47 15.99 2.68
CA VAL A 202 -0.21 14.74 1.97
C VAL A 202 -0.11 13.53 2.89
N ILE A 203 0.79 13.56 3.89
CA ILE A 203 0.95 12.41 4.79
C ILE A 203 -0.29 12.19 5.65
N ARG A 204 -0.67 10.93 5.86
CA ARG A 204 -1.89 10.58 6.58
C ARG A 204 -1.75 9.25 7.33
N GLY A 205 -2.28 9.21 8.55
CA GLY A 205 -2.24 8.05 9.44
C GLY A 205 -1.41 8.34 10.69
N GLU A 206 -1.63 7.57 11.76
CA GLU A 206 -1.02 7.80 13.07
C GLU A 206 0.51 7.70 13.03
N GLU A 207 1.03 6.77 12.22
CA GLU A 207 2.47 6.51 12.05
C GLU A 207 3.00 7.03 10.70
N ALA A 208 2.23 7.91 10.03
CA ALA A 208 2.65 8.46 8.75
C ALA A 208 3.89 9.34 8.89
N PHE A 209 4.80 9.23 7.96
CA PHE A 209 6.06 9.94 7.98
C PHE A 209 6.44 10.52 6.60
N LEU A 210 7.34 11.47 6.63
CA LEU A 210 7.92 12.10 5.45
C LEU A 210 9.43 11.88 5.43
N ILE A 211 9.94 11.35 4.33
CA ILE A 211 11.37 11.35 4.01
C ILE A 211 11.66 12.46 3.01
N ILE A 212 12.80 13.09 3.13
CA ILE A 212 13.26 14.15 2.24
C ILE A 212 14.48 13.64 1.48
N ALA A 213 14.42 13.70 0.15
CA ALA A 213 15.56 13.51 -0.73
C ALA A 213 16.15 14.88 -1.08
N GLU A 214 17.46 15.05 -0.94
CA GLU A 214 18.20 16.25 -1.34
C GLU A 214 18.49 16.22 -2.85
N GLY A 215 17.41 16.34 -3.64
CA GLY A 215 17.44 16.20 -5.09
C GLY A 215 17.32 14.75 -5.56
N PHE A 216 17.29 14.59 -6.88
CA PHE A 216 17.08 13.28 -7.52
C PHE A 216 18.30 12.34 -7.38
N GLU A 217 19.49 12.87 -7.23
CA GLU A 217 20.70 12.09 -6.96
C GLU A 217 20.66 11.38 -5.60
N ASP A 218 19.90 11.93 -4.64
CA ASP A 218 19.71 11.37 -3.30
C ASP A 218 18.49 10.43 -3.18
N PHE A 219 17.74 10.28 -4.25
CA PHE A 219 16.47 9.51 -4.24
C PHE A 219 16.65 8.06 -3.79
N GLU A 220 17.73 7.39 -4.21
CA GLU A 220 18.02 6.01 -3.80
C GLU A 220 18.21 5.87 -2.27
N ARG A 221 18.99 6.77 -1.65
CA ARG A 221 19.17 6.79 -0.20
C ARG A 221 17.84 7.01 0.52
N ALA A 222 17.07 8.01 0.05
CA ALA A 222 15.77 8.35 0.63
C ALA A 222 14.76 7.20 0.51
N MET A 223 14.68 6.54 -0.64
CA MET A 223 13.82 5.36 -0.85
C MET A 223 14.24 4.17 0.01
N ARG A 224 15.53 3.92 0.17
CA ARG A 224 16.02 2.87 1.07
C ARG A 224 15.58 3.12 2.51
N GLU A 225 15.78 4.34 3.02
CA GLU A 225 15.33 4.73 4.36
C GLU A 225 13.83 4.56 4.52
N LYS A 226 13.06 4.99 3.53
CA LYS A 226 11.62 4.89 3.50
C LYS A 226 11.15 3.43 3.54
N PHE A 227 11.70 2.55 2.71
CA PHE A 227 11.40 1.12 2.73
C PHE A 227 11.68 0.48 4.08
N MET A 228 12.80 0.85 4.73
CA MET A 228 13.12 0.33 6.06
C MET A 228 12.05 0.69 7.09
N MET A 229 11.50 1.92 7.06
CA MET A 229 10.45 2.36 7.97
C MET A 229 9.07 1.75 7.65
N GLU A 230 8.81 1.43 6.39
CA GLU A 230 7.52 0.89 5.96
C GLU A 230 7.37 -0.60 6.13
N ILE A 231 8.45 -1.32 5.85
CA ILE A 231 8.43 -2.78 5.67
C ILE A 231 8.82 -3.51 6.95
N TYR A 232 9.63 -2.90 7.81
CA TYR A 232 10.05 -3.56 9.04
C TYR A 232 8.79 -3.89 9.88
N PRO A 233 8.60 -5.14 10.32
CA PRO A 233 7.47 -5.49 11.17
C PRO A 233 7.62 -4.80 12.52
N ASN A 234 6.61 -4.03 12.90
CA ASN A 234 6.46 -3.48 14.26
C ASN A 234 6.10 -4.57 15.26
#